data_cc3bc92c8cb1c0ddb67579b9556a3058
#
_entry.id   cc3bc92c8cb1c0ddb67579b9556a3058
#
_cell.length_a   1.000
_cell.length_b   1.000
_cell.length_c   1.000
_cell.angle_alpha   90.00
_cell.angle_beta   90.00
_cell.angle_gamma   90.00
#
_symmetry.space_group_name_H-M   'P 1'
#
loop_
_entity.id
_entity.type
_entity.pdbx_description
1 polymer ?
#
loop_
_entity_poly.entity_id
_entity_poly.type
_entity_poly.pdbx_seq_one_letter_code
_entity_poly.pdbx_strand_id
1 'polypeptide(L)'
;ILARGMGVPAAMGVTDLPVGRIEGLEMVVDGYRGRVYAAPGAVVRAEYRRLMDDDLALTNELENLRRLPAETPDGYTLPLYLNTGLVSEARPVGIEESAGVGLYRTELPFLVRDRFPGETVQMTNYRQVLETFAPRPVTIRTLDVGGDKALPYFPVSESNPFLGWRGIRITLDHPEIFLTQVRAMLRASIGLDNLQVLLPMISTVSEVDEALLLIQRAHDELLEEGYRVKMPPVGVMVEVPAAVYQAEALARRVGFFSIGTNDLTQYLLAVDRNNAHVAKLYDELHPAVLRAMVQIVAGARAYGREVSICGEMAGDPLAAVLLLGMGVH
;
A
#
# COMPACT_ATOMS: atom_id res chain seq x y z
N ILE A 1 10.16 -5.40 1.44
CA ILE A 1 9.02 -5.19 2.37
C ILE A 1 9.14 -6.11 3.57
N LEU A 2 9.23 -7.45 3.41
CA LEU A 2 9.33 -8.39 4.53
C LEU A 2 10.55 -8.12 5.42
N ALA A 3 11.76 -7.98 4.86
CA ALA A 3 12.98 -7.71 5.61
C ALA A 3 12.84 -6.41 6.43
N ARG A 4 12.29 -5.35 5.84
CA ARG A 4 12.05 -4.08 6.53
C ARG A 4 11.02 -4.23 7.67
N GLY A 5 9.94 -4.99 7.45
CA GLY A 5 8.94 -5.30 8.49
C GLY A 5 9.50 -6.13 9.64
N MET A 6 10.58 -6.89 9.42
CA MET A 6 11.28 -7.68 10.43
C MET A 6 12.49 -6.94 11.05
N GLY A 7 12.75 -5.69 10.66
CA GLY A 7 13.94 -4.95 11.11
C GLY A 7 15.26 -5.52 10.62
N VAL A 8 15.25 -6.31 9.53
CA VAL A 8 16.45 -6.96 9.00
C VAL A 8 17.02 -6.10 7.86
N PRO A 9 18.29 -5.64 7.96
CA PRO A 9 18.93 -4.91 6.88
C PRO A 9 19.05 -5.79 5.64
N ALA A 10 18.67 -5.26 4.47
CA ALA A 10 18.69 -5.98 3.21
C ALA A 10 19.22 -5.10 2.07
N ALA A 11 20.07 -5.67 1.24
CA ALA A 11 20.53 -5.07 -0.01
C ALA A 11 20.14 -5.99 -1.17
N MET A 12 19.48 -5.42 -2.19
CA MET A 12 19.04 -6.16 -3.37
C MET A 12 19.87 -5.78 -4.59
N GLY A 13 19.94 -6.66 -5.59
CA GLY A 13 20.66 -6.40 -6.84
C GLY A 13 22.17 -6.41 -6.70
N VAL A 14 22.73 -7.09 -5.70
CA VAL A 14 24.18 -7.24 -5.51
C VAL A 14 24.69 -8.32 -6.47
N THR A 15 25.15 -7.90 -7.65
CA THR A 15 25.54 -8.80 -8.75
C THR A 15 26.94 -9.40 -8.57
N ASP A 16 27.83 -8.69 -7.86
CA ASP A 16 29.25 -9.05 -7.77
C ASP A 16 29.63 -9.78 -6.47
N LEU A 17 28.66 -10.30 -5.73
CA LEU A 17 28.90 -10.97 -4.47
C LEU A 17 29.32 -12.43 -4.70
N PRO A 18 30.55 -12.81 -4.42
CA PRO A 18 31.04 -14.18 -4.63
C PRO A 18 30.53 -15.12 -3.52
N VAL A 19 29.25 -15.56 -3.62
CA VAL A 19 28.55 -16.32 -2.57
C VAL A 19 29.39 -17.49 -2.00
N GLY A 20 30.11 -18.23 -2.84
CA GLY A 20 30.95 -19.34 -2.38
C GLY A 20 32.24 -18.94 -1.61
N ARG A 21 32.56 -17.64 -1.52
CA ARG A 21 33.73 -17.12 -0.82
C ARG A 21 33.43 -16.33 0.43
N ILE A 22 32.15 -16.07 0.71
CA ILE A 22 31.72 -15.25 1.85
C ILE A 22 31.17 -16.08 3.00
N GLU A 23 31.00 -17.38 2.81
CA GLU A 23 30.55 -18.28 3.87
C GLU A 23 31.46 -18.24 5.09
N GLY A 24 30.90 -17.98 6.27
CA GLY A 24 31.67 -17.87 7.52
C GLY A 24 32.38 -16.53 7.71
N LEU A 25 32.32 -15.59 6.77
CA LEU A 25 32.90 -14.26 6.93
C LEU A 25 31.93 -13.30 7.67
N GLU A 26 32.53 -12.39 8.45
CA GLU A 26 31.79 -11.25 9.00
C GLU A 26 31.36 -10.33 7.85
N MET A 27 30.08 -9.90 7.88
CA MET A 27 29.48 -9.07 6.85
C MET A 27 28.89 -7.81 7.46
N VAL A 28 29.00 -6.69 6.75
CA VAL A 28 28.20 -5.49 7.01
C VAL A 28 27.23 -5.31 5.86
N VAL A 29 25.95 -5.22 6.17
CA VAL A 29 24.87 -4.95 5.21
C VAL A 29 24.29 -3.59 5.51
N ASP A 30 24.50 -2.62 4.63
CA ASP A 30 23.93 -1.28 4.70
C ASP A 30 22.67 -1.23 3.81
N GLY A 31 21.50 -1.43 4.43
CA GLY A 31 20.22 -1.39 3.75
C GLY A 31 19.81 0.02 3.29
N TYR A 32 20.35 1.07 3.90
CA TYR A 32 20.07 2.47 3.51
C TYR A 32 20.78 2.85 2.20
N ARG A 33 22.02 2.37 2.01
CA ARG A 33 22.83 2.69 0.83
C ARG A 33 22.91 1.54 -0.17
N GLY A 34 22.28 0.39 0.13
CA GLY A 34 22.36 -0.81 -0.71
C GLY A 34 23.77 -1.37 -0.86
N ARG A 35 24.60 -1.31 0.19
CA ARG A 35 26.01 -1.74 0.17
C ARG A 35 26.21 -2.96 1.05
N VAL A 36 27.11 -3.85 0.58
CA VAL A 36 27.53 -5.03 1.33
C VAL A 36 29.05 -5.04 1.39
N TYR A 37 29.60 -5.22 2.59
CA TYR A 37 31.04 -5.36 2.83
C TYR A 37 31.32 -6.73 3.39
N ALA A 38 32.06 -7.56 2.67
CA ALA A 38 32.55 -8.86 3.13
C ALA A 38 33.91 -8.69 3.82
N ALA A 39 34.08 -9.31 4.98
CA ALA A 39 35.27 -9.20 5.82
C ALA A 39 35.73 -7.74 6.01
N PRO A 40 34.90 -6.85 6.58
CA PRO A 40 35.19 -5.43 6.69
C PRO A 40 36.45 -5.19 7.53
N GLY A 41 37.30 -4.27 7.09
CA GLY A 41 38.46 -3.82 7.87
C GLY A 41 38.04 -3.10 9.16
N ALA A 42 38.99 -2.93 10.10
CA ALA A 42 38.70 -2.37 11.42
C ALA A 42 38.02 -0.98 11.37
N VAL A 43 38.40 -0.14 10.42
CA VAL A 43 37.84 1.23 10.25
C VAL A 43 36.35 1.16 9.82
N VAL A 44 36.05 0.34 8.82
CA VAL A 44 34.67 0.15 8.33
C VAL A 44 33.80 -0.44 9.44
N ARG A 45 34.33 -1.45 10.14
CA ARG A 45 33.61 -2.08 11.26
C ARG A 45 33.30 -1.08 12.38
N ALA A 46 34.26 -0.26 12.76
CA ALA A 46 34.06 0.75 13.81
C ALA A 46 33.05 1.78 13.41
N GLU A 47 33.09 2.26 12.17
CA GLU A 47 32.13 3.24 11.66
C GLU A 47 30.69 2.68 11.60
N TYR A 48 30.50 1.45 11.11
CA TYR A 48 29.17 0.85 11.09
C TYR A 48 28.64 0.48 12.49
N ARG A 49 29.50 0.15 13.45
CA ARG A 49 29.07 0.01 14.86
C ARG A 49 28.56 1.33 15.40
N ARG A 50 29.30 2.42 15.18
CA ARG A 50 28.87 3.77 15.58
C ARG A 50 27.51 4.13 14.95
N LEU A 51 27.33 3.90 13.65
CA LEU A 51 26.07 4.14 12.96
C LEU A 51 24.92 3.29 13.53
N MET A 52 25.18 2.04 13.90
CA MET A 52 24.17 1.18 14.55
C MET A 52 23.80 1.69 15.95
N ASP A 53 24.77 2.17 16.73
CA ASP A 53 24.52 2.76 18.04
C ASP A 53 23.71 4.07 17.92
N ASP A 54 24.05 4.93 16.96
CA ASP A 54 23.32 6.15 16.65
C ASP A 54 21.87 5.84 16.21
N ASP A 55 21.67 4.83 15.36
CA ASP A 55 20.34 4.39 14.89
C ASP A 55 19.49 3.80 16.03
N LEU A 56 20.14 3.03 16.92
CA LEU A 56 19.47 2.49 18.11
C LEU A 56 19.06 3.60 19.09
N ALA A 57 19.92 4.61 19.30
CA ALA A 57 19.59 5.77 20.14
C ALA A 57 18.40 6.53 19.55
N LEU A 58 18.43 6.80 18.24
CA LEU A 58 17.31 7.44 17.53
C LEU A 58 16.02 6.63 17.64
N THR A 59 16.11 5.31 17.47
CA THR A 59 14.94 4.41 17.61
C THR A 59 14.33 4.52 19.03
N ASN A 60 15.15 4.56 20.07
CA ASN A 60 14.69 4.70 21.44
C ASN A 60 14.05 6.09 21.69
N GLU A 61 14.56 7.14 21.09
CA GLU A 61 13.93 8.47 21.14
C GLU A 61 12.57 8.47 20.43
N LEU A 62 12.49 7.87 19.25
CA LEU A 62 11.25 7.74 18.48
C LEU A 62 10.20 6.89 19.21
N GLU A 63 10.61 5.85 19.95
CA GLU A 63 9.68 5.07 20.81
C GLU A 63 9.01 5.93 21.89
N ASN A 64 9.70 6.93 22.42
CA ASN A 64 9.11 7.88 23.36
C ASN A 64 8.10 8.82 22.67
N LEU A 65 8.36 9.20 21.41
CA LEU A 65 7.44 10.06 20.63
C LEU A 65 6.22 9.28 20.13
N ARG A 66 6.29 7.98 20.04
CA ARG A 66 5.24 7.11 19.49
C ARG A 66 3.89 7.24 20.19
N ARG A 67 3.91 7.54 21.51
CA ARG A 67 2.70 7.73 22.32
C ARG A 67 2.13 9.13 22.26
N LEU A 68 2.84 10.07 21.63
CA LEU A 68 2.36 11.43 21.46
C LEU A 68 1.36 11.47 20.30
N PRO A 69 0.34 12.33 20.39
CA PRO A 69 -0.57 12.55 19.28
C PRO A 69 0.20 13.13 18.08
N ALA A 70 -0.14 12.67 16.87
CA ALA A 70 0.39 13.24 15.63
C ALA A 70 -0.33 14.60 15.39
N GLU A 71 0.19 15.65 16.00
CA GLU A 71 -0.41 16.97 16.03
C GLU A 71 0.64 18.03 15.71
N THR A 72 0.26 19.00 14.89
CA THR A 72 1.11 20.15 14.59
C THR A 72 1.07 21.17 15.74
N PRO A 73 2.06 22.11 15.84
CA PRO A 73 2.07 23.12 16.89
C PRO A 73 0.85 24.05 16.91
N ASP A 74 0.13 24.16 15.80
CA ASP A 74 -1.12 24.94 15.67
C ASP A 74 -2.39 24.09 15.94
N GLY A 75 -2.23 22.86 16.43
CA GLY A 75 -3.33 22.00 16.89
C GLY A 75 -4.01 21.17 15.80
N TYR A 76 -3.40 21.06 14.60
CA TYR A 76 -3.94 20.18 13.56
C TYR A 76 -3.52 18.74 13.82
N THR A 77 -4.49 17.84 14.01
CA THR A 77 -4.25 16.41 14.23
C THR A 77 -4.22 15.68 12.89
N LEU A 78 -3.15 14.96 12.62
CA LEU A 78 -2.98 14.13 11.43
C LEU A 78 -3.24 12.65 11.77
N PRO A 79 -4.29 12.00 11.21
CA PRO A 79 -4.53 10.60 11.46
C PRO A 79 -3.48 9.74 10.78
N LEU A 80 -2.79 8.88 11.56
CA LEU A 80 -1.79 7.95 11.05
C LEU A 80 -2.40 6.56 10.92
N TYR A 81 -2.38 6.00 9.71
CA TYR A 81 -2.92 4.70 9.40
C TYR A 81 -1.82 3.68 9.12
N LEU A 82 -2.10 2.43 9.45
CA LEU A 82 -1.19 1.34 9.12
C LEU A 82 -1.36 0.85 7.68
N ASN A 83 -0.23 0.48 7.06
CA ASN A 83 -0.21 -0.31 5.83
C ASN A 83 0.18 -1.74 6.18
N THR A 84 -0.69 -2.72 5.89
CA THR A 84 -0.46 -4.12 6.22
C THR A 84 -0.95 -5.05 5.10
N GLY A 85 -0.42 -6.25 5.06
CA GLY A 85 -0.86 -7.31 4.12
C GLY A 85 -0.93 -8.67 4.82
N LEU A 86 -0.47 -8.73 6.07
CA LEU A 86 -0.60 -9.90 6.92
C LEU A 86 -1.13 -9.43 8.28
N VAL A 87 -2.25 -10.00 8.68
CA VAL A 87 -2.57 -10.08 10.10
C VAL A 87 -1.82 -11.32 10.58
N SER A 88 -0.54 -11.18 10.87
CA SER A 88 0.21 -12.23 11.51
C SER A 88 -0.26 -12.33 12.97
N GLU A 89 -0.10 -13.51 13.56
CA GLU A 89 -0.42 -13.77 14.98
C GLU A 89 0.33 -12.83 15.95
N ALA A 90 1.39 -12.18 15.49
CA ALA A 90 2.02 -11.07 16.18
C ALA A 90 1.27 -9.77 15.85
N ARG A 91 0.66 -9.13 16.85
CA ARG A 91 0.04 -7.81 16.70
C ARG A 91 1.04 -6.85 16.06
N PRO A 92 0.72 -6.21 14.93
CA PRO A 92 1.62 -5.22 14.35
C PRO A 92 1.95 -4.15 15.40
N VAL A 93 3.21 -3.78 15.46
CA VAL A 93 3.66 -2.67 16.28
C VAL A 93 2.90 -1.40 15.82
N GLY A 94 2.27 -0.66 16.76
CA GLY A 94 1.51 0.55 16.43
C GLY A 94 0.01 0.39 16.24
N ILE A 95 -0.56 -0.79 16.50
CA ILE A 95 -2.02 -0.97 16.40
C ILE A 95 -2.78 0.00 17.31
N GLU A 96 -2.33 0.17 18.55
CA GLU A 96 -3.07 0.95 19.55
C GLU A 96 -3.03 2.44 19.26
N GLU A 97 -1.94 2.92 18.69
CA GLU A 97 -1.71 4.33 18.37
C GLU A 97 -2.23 4.73 16.97
N SER A 98 -2.55 3.75 16.11
CA SER A 98 -3.02 4.04 14.76
C SER A 98 -4.48 4.50 14.71
N ALA A 99 -4.80 5.35 13.74
CA ALA A 99 -6.19 5.74 13.43
C ALA A 99 -6.98 4.61 12.73
N GLY A 100 -6.31 3.51 12.32
CA GLY A 100 -6.89 2.38 11.63
C GLY A 100 -5.93 1.78 10.58
N VAL A 101 -6.49 1.15 9.57
CA VAL A 101 -5.73 0.61 8.42
C VAL A 101 -6.00 1.43 7.18
N GLY A 102 -5.00 2.17 6.70
CA GLY A 102 -5.07 2.97 5.47
C GLY A 102 -4.95 2.12 4.20
N LEU A 103 -4.23 0.99 4.29
CA LEU A 103 -4.13 0.03 3.21
C LEU A 103 -3.94 -1.39 3.73
N TYR A 104 -4.95 -2.24 3.54
CA TYR A 104 -4.79 -3.69 3.64
C TYR A 104 -4.59 -4.28 2.25
N ARG A 105 -3.39 -4.86 2.02
CA ARG A 105 -3.02 -5.50 0.76
C ARG A 105 -3.51 -6.93 0.75
N THR A 106 -4.35 -7.27 -0.21
CA THR A 106 -5.02 -8.58 -0.29
C THR A 106 -4.23 -9.65 -1.02
N GLU A 107 -3.09 -9.33 -1.63
CA GLU A 107 -2.37 -10.21 -2.54
C GLU A 107 -1.73 -11.43 -1.86
N LEU A 108 -1.23 -11.29 -0.63
CA LEU A 108 -0.49 -12.36 0.06
C LEU A 108 -1.26 -13.67 0.18
N PRO A 109 -2.53 -13.69 0.61
CA PRO A 109 -3.33 -14.92 0.61
C PRO A 109 -3.51 -15.57 -0.75
N PHE A 110 -3.34 -14.82 -1.84
CA PHE A 110 -3.39 -15.32 -3.21
C PHE A 110 -2.04 -15.88 -3.66
N LEU A 111 -0.93 -15.22 -3.29
CA LEU A 111 0.43 -15.60 -3.68
C LEU A 111 0.90 -16.93 -3.06
N VAL A 112 0.44 -17.26 -1.85
CA VAL A 112 0.88 -18.47 -1.12
C VAL A 112 0.06 -19.71 -1.43
N ARG A 113 -0.89 -19.62 -2.36
CA ARG A 113 -1.80 -20.71 -2.75
C ARG A 113 -1.51 -21.16 -4.18
N ASP A 114 -2.14 -22.28 -4.55
CA ASP A 114 -2.10 -22.89 -5.88
C ASP A 114 -3.36 -22.60 -6.72
N ARG A 115 -4.31 -21.82 -6.17
CA ARG A 115 -5.57 -21.40 -6.80
C ARG A 115 -6.15 -20.18 -6.13
N PHE A 116 -7.11 -19.53 -6.79
CA PHE A 116 -7.85 -18.41 -6.20
C PHE A 116 -8.57 -18.84 -4.91
N PRO A 117 -8.38 -18.11 -3.80
CA PRO A 117 -9.07 -18.41 -2.54
C PRO A 117 -10.59 -18.17 -2.70
N GLY A 118 -11.39 -19.13 -2.25
CA GLY A 118 -12.84 -19.01 -2.26
C GLY A 118 -13.36 -17.95 -1.27
N GLU A 119 -14.63 -17.55 -1.43
CA GLU A 119 -15.29 -16.49 -0.66
C GLU A 119 -15.14 -16.65 0.86
N THR A 120 -15.38 -17.85 1.40
CA THR A 120 -15.30 -18.11 2.84
C THR A 120 -13.90 -17.91 3.41
N VAL A 121 -12.87 -18.35 2.67
CA VAL A 121 -11.48 -18.17 3.10
C VAL A 121 -11.10 -16.70 3.14
N GLN A 122 -11.46 -15.96 2.10
CA GLN A 122 -11.23 -14.52 2.04
C GLN A 122 -12.00 -13.79 3.15
N MET A 123 -13.26 -14.13 3.36
CA MET A 123 -14.12 -13.57 4.39
C MET A 123 -13.51 -13.74 5.78
N THR A 124 -12.97 -14.92 6.10
CA THR A 124 -12.33 -15.17 7.40
C THR A 124 -11.12 -14.28 7.61
N ASN A 125 -10.26 -14.11 6.60
CA ASN A 125 -9.09 -13.24 6.67
C ASN A 125 -9.48 -11.76 6.85
N TYR A 126 -10.46 -11.28 6.08
CA TYR A 126 -10.92 -9.90 6.18
C TYR A 126 -11.63 -9.63 7.51
N ARG A 127 -12.42 -10.60 7.99
CA ARG A 127 -13.08 -10.51 9.29
C ARG A 127 -12.09 -10.31 10.43
N GLN A 128 -11.01 -11.06 10.45
CA GLN A 128 -9.96 -10.95 11.47
C GLN A 128 -9.36 -9.54 11.52
N VAL A 129 -9.09 -8.94 10.35
CA VAL A 129 -8.57 -7.57 10.28
C VAL A 129 -9.60 -6.57 10.79
N LEU A 130 -10.84 -6.66 10.30
CA LEU A 130 -11.91 -5.75 10.69
C LEU A 130 -12.18 -5.79 12.20
N GLU A 131 -12.20 -6.97 12.80
CA GLU A 131 -12.38 -7.14 14.25
C GLU A 131 -11.21 -6.57 15.06
N THR A 132 -9.98 -6.76 14.58
CA THR A 132 -8.77 -6.25 15.26
C THR A 132 -8.78 -4.73 15.39
N PHE A 133 -9.30 -4.04 14.37
CA PHE A 133 -9.29 -2.59 14.32
C PHE A 133 -10.63 -1.93 14.68
N ALA A 134 -11.73 -2.69 14.83
CA ALA A 134 -13.03 -2.12 15.16
C ALA A 134 -12.97 -1.24 16.41
N PRO A 135 -13.60 -0.06 16.44
CA PRO A 135 -14.42 0.56 15.40
C PRO A 135 -13.64 1.39 14.37
N ARG A 136 -12.30 1.41 14.42
CA ARG A 136 -11.43 2.20 13.54
C ARG A 136 -11.52 1.70 12.09
N PRO A 137 -11.48 2.59 11.08
CA PRO A 137 -11.64 2.22 9.67
C PRO A 137 -10.53 1.28 9.18
N VAL A 138 -10.91 0.39 8.27
CA VAL A 138 -10.00 -0.53 7.58
C VAL A 138 -10.27 -0.44 6.09
N THR A 139 -9.31 0.11 5.36
CA THR A 139 -9.36 0.21 3.91
C THR A 139 -8.77 -1.05 3.28
N ILE A 140 -9.64 -1.88 2.71
CA ILE A 140 -9.24 -3.13 2.02
C ILE A 140 -9.18 -2.86 0.52
N ARG A 141 -7.99 -3.03 -0.07
CA ARG A 141 -7.79 -2.90 -1.51
C ARG A 141 -8.24 -4.18 -2.21
N THR A 142 -9.01 -4.04 -3.29
CA THR A 142 -9.29 -5.17 -4.17
C THR A 142 -8.00 -5.67 -4.83
N LEU A 143 -8.03 -6.88 -5.36
CA LEU A 143 -6.85 -7.59 -5.84
C LEU A 143 -6.02 -6.75 -6.82
N ASP A 144 -4.73 -6.59 -6.51
CA ASP A 144 -3.76 -5.90 -7.35
C ASP A 144 -2.63 -6.88 -7.73
N VAL A 145 -2.93 -7.84 -8.58
CA VAL A 145 -1.98 -8.77 -9.20
C VAL A 145 -1.65 -8.35 -10.63
N GLY A 146 -0.56 -8.88 -11.18
CA GLY A 146 0.04 -8.44 -12.43
C GLY A 146 1.27 -7.55 -12.17
N GLY A 147 1.96 -7.14 -13.22
CA GLY A 147 3.22 -6.43 -13.06
C GLY A 147 4.31 -7.31 -12.43
N ASP A 148 4.78 -6.93 -11.25
CA ASP A 148 5.76 -7.69 -10.45
C ASP A 148 5.14 -8.73 -9.50
N LYS A 149 3.81 -8.84 -9.47
CA LYS A 149 3.04 -9.71 -8.58
C LYS A 149 2.35 -10.83 -9.36
N ALA A 150 3.14 -11.72 -9.96
CA ALA A 150 2.61 -12.86 -10.70
C ALA A 150 2.05 -13.92 -9.75
N LEU A 151 0.87 -14.48 -10.09
CA LEU A 151 0.32 -15.64 -9.41
C LEU A 151 0.79 -16.92 -10.15
N PRO A 152 1.35 -17.92 -9.43
CA PRO A 152 1.85 -19.13 -10.07
C PRO A 152 0.80 -19.91 -10.90
N TYR A 153 -0.45 -19.83 -10.49
CA TYR A 153 -1.60 -20.50 -11.12
C TYR A 153 -2.40 -19.62 -12.08
N PHE A 154 -1.99 -18.36 -12.25
CA PHE A 154 -2.57 -17.39 -13.18
C PHE A 154 -1.43 -16.63 -13.86
N PRO A 155 -0.65 -17.33 -14.72
CA PRO A 155 0.51 -16.75 -15.37
C PRO A 155 0.10 -15.68 -16.40
N VAL A 156 0.61 -14.48 -16.23
CA VAL A 156 0.49 -13.38 -17.18
C VAL A 156 1.88 -13.12 -17.77
N SER A 157 2.02 -13.30 -19.08
CA SER A 157 3.29 -13.07 -19.78
C SER A 157 3.14 -11.89 -20.72
N GLU A 158 3.78 -10.77 -20.40
CA GLU A 158 3.72 -9.52 -21.13
C GLU A 158 5.09 -8.91 -21.30
N SER A 159 5.29 -8.18 -22.38
CA SER A 159 6.56 -7.46 -22.63
C SER A 159 6.78 -6.29 -21.68
N ASN A 160 5.70 -5.67 -21.22
CA ASN A 160 5.70 -4.53 -20.30
C ASN A 160 4.70 -4.76 -19.15
N PRO A 161 5.01 -5.64 -18.18
CA PRO A 161 4.03 -6.08 -17.18
C PRO A 161 3.43 -4.95 -16.34
N PHE A 162 4.19 -3.89 -16.05
CA PHE A 162 3.67 -2.74 -15.30
C PHE A 162 2.65 -1.91 -16.08
N LEU A 163 2.70 -1.94 -17.42
CA LEU A 163 1.78 -1.21 -18.31
C LEU A 163 0.64 -2.09 -18.82
N GLY A 164 0.65 -3.36 -18.48
CA GLY A 164 -0.24 -4.37 -19.01
C GLY A 164 -1.46 -4.68 -18.14
N TRP A 165 -1.79 -5.94 -18.08
CA TRP A 165 -2.95 -6.50 -17.42
C TRP A 165 -2.71 -6.62 -15.91
N ARG A 166 -3.23 -5.68 -15.14
CA ARG A 166 -2.94 -5.51 -13.71
C ARG A 166 -4.12 -4.90 -12.96
N GLY A 167 -4.30 -5.30 -11.70
CA GLY A 167 -5.24 -4.70 -10.78
C GLY A 167 -6.68 -4.73 -11.28
N ILE A 168 -7.34 -3.57 -11.33
CA ILE A 168 -8.75 -3.46 -11.76
C ILE A 168 -8.98 -4.01 -13.17
N ARG A 169 -8.01 -3.94 -14.08
CA ARG A 169 -8.13 -4.45 -15.45
C ARG A 169 -8.37 -5.96 -15.46
N ILE A 170 -7.61 -6.72 -14.64
CA ILE A 170 -7.81 -8.16 -14.46
C ILE A 170 -9.18 -8.45 -13.87
N THR A 171 -9.56 -7.73 -12.83
CA THR A 171 -10.78 -8.02 -12.08
C THR A 171 -12.05 -7.61 -12.82
N LEU A 172 -12.01 -6.64 -13.73
CA LEU A 172 -13.13 -6.33 -14.63
C LEU A 172 -13.25 -7.34 -15.78
N ASP A 173 -12.12 -7.80 -16.33
CA ASP A 173 -12.11 -8.89 -17.33
C ASP A 173 -12.52 -10.25 -16.74
N HIS A 174 -12.36 -10.43 -15.42
CA HIS A 174 -12.74 -11.61 -14.64
C HIS A 174 -13.68 -11.23 -13.48
N PRO A 175 -14.92 -10.83 -13.79
CA PRO A 175 -15.87 -10.33 -12.78
C PRO A 175 -16.20 -11.36 -11.70
N GLU A 176 -16.05 -12.64 -11.96
CA GLU A 176 -16.21 -13.72 -10.98
C GLU A 176 -15.19 -13.65 -9.85
N ILE A 177 -13.95 -13.23 -10.14
CA ILE A 177 -12.90 -13.03 -9.13
C ILE A 177 -13.25 -11.80 -8.27
N PHE A 178 -13.65 -10.72 -8.93
CA PHE A 178 -14.03 -9.47 -8.27
C PHE A 178 -15.25 -9.67 -7.37
N LEU A 179 -16.33 -10.29 -7.87
CA LEU A 179 -17.55 -10.57 -7.11
C LEU A 179 -17.25 -11.44 -5.89
N THR A 180 -16.48 -12.53 -6.06
CA THR A 180 -16.07 -13.40 -4.94
C THR A 180 -15.35 -12.61 -3.86
N GLN A 181 -14.45 -11.72 -4.23
CA GLN A 181 -13.69 -10.90 -3.28
C GLN A 181 -14.57 -9.86 -2.58
N VAL A 182 -15.40 -9.12 -3.33
CA VAL A 182 -16.29 -8.10 -2.77
C VAL A 182 -17.33 -8.73 -1.86
N ARG A 183 -17.95 -9.84 -2.25
CA ARG A 183 -18.88 -10.59 -1.38
C ARG A 183 -18.22 -11.02 -0.07
N ALA A 184 -16.96 -11.50 -0.15
CA ALA A 184 -16.18 -11.85 1.04
C ALA A 184 -15.95 -10.63 1.97
N MET A 185 -15.62 -9.45 1.41
CA MET A 185 -15.43 -8.20 2.17
C MET A 185 -16.74 -7.78 2.85
N LEU A 186 -17.86 -7.77 2.11
CA LEU A 186 -19.17 -7.40 2.61
C LEU A 186 -19.63 -8.34 3.74
N ARG A 187 -19.47 -9.65 3.58
CA ARG A 187 -19.79 -10.64 4.62
C ARG A 187 -18.90 -10.48 5.85
N ALA A 188 -17.62 -10.18 5.65
CA ALA A 188 -16.68 -9.93 6.72
C ALA A 188 -17.05 -8.70 7.56
N SER A 189 -17.70 -7.71 6.98
CA SER A 189 -18.08 -6.45 7.68
C SER A 189 -19.36 -6.52 8.50
N ILE A 190 -20.11 -7.62 8.43
CA ILE A 190 -21.41 -7.72 9.12
C ILE A 190 -21.24 -7.43 10.63
N GLY A 191 -21.92 -6.39 11.11
CA GLY A 191 -21.91 -5.95 12.51
C GLY A 191 -20.68 -5.13 12.93
N LEU A 192 -19.77 -4.76 12.01
CA LEU A 192 -18.55 -4.02 12.35
C LEU A 192 -18.50 -2.58 11.82
N ASP A 193 -19.18 -2.27 10.75
CA ASP A 193 -19.34 -0.93 10.14
C ASP A 193 -18.04 -0.15 9.85
N ASN A 194 -16.88 -0.80 9.81
CA ASN A 194 -15.57 -0.17 9.66
C ASN A 194 -14.83 -0.53 8.35
N LEU A 195 -15.49 -1.22 7.43
CA LEU A 195 -14.94 -1.55 6.11
C LEU A 195 -14.97 -0.34 5.17
N GLN A 196 -13.86 -0.12 4.48
CA GLN A 196 -13.74 0.71 3.29
C GLN A 196 -13.14 -0.12 2.15
N VAL A 197 -13.65 0.02 0.92
CA VAL A 197 -13.16 -0.70 -0.27
C VAL A 197 -12.36 0.25 -1.14
N LEU A 198 -11.16 -0.17 -1.57
CA LEU A 198 -10.26 0.64 -2.39
C LEU A 198 -9.99 -0.05 -3.73
N LEU A 199 -10.24 0.65 -4.84
CA LEU A 199 -10.04 0.17 -6.20
C LEU A 199 -8.65 0.58 -6.72
N PRO A 200 -7.74 -0.38 -7.03
CA PRO A 200 -6.40 -0.09 -7.54
C PRO A 200 -6.37 0.20 -9.04
N MET A 201 -5.30 0.80 -9.54
CA MET A 201 -4.97 0.94 -10.97
C MET A 201 -6.03 1.62 -11.83
N ILE A 202 -6.85 2.47 -11.24
CA ILE A 202 -7.90 3.23 -11.96
C ILE A 202 -7.25 4.19 -12.95
N SER A 203 -7.66 4.10 -14.19
CA SER A 203 -7.23 4.99 -15.28
C SER A 203 -8.37 5.78 -15.92
N THR A 204 -9.62 5.29 -15.80
CA THR A 204 -10.81 5.92 -16.38
C THR A 204 -12.00 5.92 -15.41
N VAL A 205 -12.92 6.84 -15.66
CA VAL A 205 -14.19 6.91 -14.93
C VAL A 205 -15.07 5.69 -15.20
N SER A 206 -15.04 5.15 -16.42
CA SER A 206 -15.84 3.96 -16.79
C SER A 206 -15.43 2.71 -16.02
N GLU A 207 -14.13 2.53 -15.71
CA GLU A 207 -13.68 1.42 -14.83
C GLU A 207 -14.31 1.53 -13.43
N VAL A 208 -14.43 2.74 -12.90
CA VAL A 208 -15.08 2.98 -11.61
C VAL A 208 -16.57 2.71 -11.68
N ASP A 209 -17.24 3.20 -12.72
CA ASP A 209 -18.68 2.99 -12.90
C ASP A 209 -19.01 1.49 -13.01
N GLU A 210 -18.21 0.72 -13.76
CA GLU A 210 -18.36 -0.74 -13.88
C GLU A 210 -18.09 -1.46 -12.56
N ALA A 211 -17.02 -1.10 -11.85
CA ALA A 211 -16.70 -1.69 -10.55
C ALA A 211 -17.81 -1.41 -9.51
N LEU A 212 -18.38 -0.21 -9.49
CA LEU A 212 -19.47 0.15 -8.61
C LEU A 212 -20.75 -0.67 -8.91
N LEU A 213 -21.05 -0.95 -10.18
CA LEU A 213 -22.16 -1.82 -10.57
C LEU A 213 -21.95 -3.26 -10.05
N LEU A 214 -20.73 -3.78 -10.14
CA LEU A 214 -20.40 -5.11 -9.62
C LEU A 214 -20.47 -5.16 -8.08
N ILE A 215 -20.01 -4.10 -7.40
CA ILE A 215 -20.14 -3.99 -5.93
C ILE A 215 -21.60 -3.94 -5.51
N GLN A 216 -22.45 -3.15 -6.22
CA GLN A 216 -23.87 -3.10 -5.97
C GLN A 216 -24.52 -4.46 -6.18
N ARG A 217 -24.18 -5.16 -7.27
CA ARG A 217 -24.66 -6.51 -7.53
C ARG A 217 -24.30 -7.48 -6.39
N ALA A 218 -23.04 -7.47 -5.94
CA ALA A 218 -22.60 -8.32 -4.82
C ALA A 218 -23.38 -8.03 -3.54
N HIS A 219 -23.66 -6.76 -3.26
CA HIS A 219 -24.46 -6.34 -2.12
C HIS A 219 -25.91 -6.85 -2.22
N ASP A 220 -26.56 -6.68 -3.37
CA ASP A 220 -27.95 -7.07 -3.58
C ASP A 220 -28.12 -8.60 -3.52
N GLU A 221 -27.21 -9.37 -4.13
CA GLU A 221 -27.18 -10.83 -4.03
C GLU A 221 -27.10 -11.28 -2.55
N LEU A 222 -26.25 -10.64 -1.74
CA LEU A 222 -26.14 -10.99 -0.32
C LEU A 222 -27.39 -10.65 0.48
N LEU A 223 -28.08 -9.54 0.16
CA LEU A 223 -29.37 -9.22 0.77
C LEU A 223 -30.45 -10.25 0.42
N GLU A 224 -30.51 -10.70 -0.83
CA GLU A 224 -31.42 -11.77 -1.29
C GLU A 224 -31.13 -13.11 -0.59
N GLU A 225 -29.86 -13.40 -0.30
CA GLU A 225 -29.45 -14.57 0.49
C GLU A 225 -29.75 -14.43 2.00
N GLY A 226 -30.28 -13.28 2.44
CA GLY A 226 -30.66 -13.03 3.84
C GLY A 226 -29.56 -12.47 4.74
N TYR A 227 -28.41 -12.10 4.18
CA TYR A 227 -27.35 -11.42 4.94
C TYR A 227 -27.72 -9.96 5.19
N ARG A 228 -27.39 -9.44 6.37
CA ARG A 228 -27.59 -8.02 6.72
C ARG A 228 -26.29 -7.23 6.48
N VAL A 229 -25.96 -6.99 5.24
CA VAL A 229 -24.77 -6.23 4.82
C VAL A 229 -25.11 -4.75 4.63
N LYS A 230 -24.14 -3.87 4.89
CA LYS A 230 -24.20 -2.46 4.57
C LYS A 230 -23.26 -2.17 3.40
N MET A 231 -23.62 -1.22 2.55
CA MET A 231 -22.74 -0.73 1.50
C MET A 231 -21.59 0.07 2.14
N PRO A 232 -20.33 -0.35 2.00
CA PRO A 232 -19.19 0.39 2.53
C PRO A 232 -18.88 1.60 1.64
N PRO A 233 -18.16 2.61 2.16
CA PRO A 233 -17.51 3.61 1.33
C PRO A 233 -16.56 2.94 0.33
N VAL A 234 -16.64 3.35 -0.94
CA VAL A 234 -15.73 2.91 -2.00
C VAL A 234 -14.84 4.08 -2.39
N GLY A 235 -13.53 3.86 -2.42
CA GLY A 235 -12.53 4.82 -2.85
C GLY A 235 -11.72 4.32 -4.03
N VAL A 236 -10.93 5.21 -4.62
CA VAL A 236 -10.01 4.89 -5.72
C VAL A 236 -8.56 5.14 -5.31
N MET A 237 -7.68 4.25 -5.74
CA MET A 237 -6.25 4.48 -5.67
C MET A 237 -5.83 5.29 -6.91
N VAL A 238 -5.37 6.52 -6.66
CA VAL A 238 -4.87 7.38 -7.73
C VAL A 238 -3.37 7.15 -7.86
N GLU A 239 -3.00 6.30 -8.79
CA GLU A 239 -1.62 5.86 -9.03
C GLU A 239 -1.27 5.80 -10.52
N VAL A 240 -2.27 5.98 -11.41
CA VAL A 240 -2.08 6.11 -12.85
C VAL A 240 -2.22 7.57 -13.24
N PRO A 241 -1.30 8.16 -14.03
CA PRO A 241 -1.35 9.58 -14.42
C PRO A 241 -2.68 10.04 -15.03
N ALA A 242 -3.35 9.17 -15.79
CA ALA A 242 -4.65 9.48 -16.38
C ALA A 242 -5.72 9.79 -15.32
N ALA A 243 -5.68 9.14 -14.15
CA ALA A 243 -6.61 9.40 -13.06
C ALA A 243 -6.38 10.76 -12.40
N VAL A 244 -5.14 11.28 -12.41
CA VAL A 244 -4.83 12.62 -11.90
C VAL A 244 -5.64 13.68 -12.62
N TYR A 245 -5.70 13.60 -13.95
CA TYR A 245 -6.45 14.55 -14.80
C TYR A 245 -7.98 14.37 -14.71
N GLN A 246 -8.44 13.26 -14.15
CA GLN A 246 -9.85 12.95 -13.97
C GLN A 246 -10.30 13.06 -12.50
N ALA A 247 -9.47 13.61 -11.61
CA ALA A 247 -9.71 13.63 -10.17
C ALA A 247 -11.10 14.17 -9.79
N GLU A 248 -11.55 15.28 -10.40
CA GLU A 248 -12.90 15.82 -10.16
C GLU A 248 -14.01 14.86 -10.61
N ALA A 249 -13.87 14.24 -11.79
CA ALA A 249 -14.86 13.32 -12.33
C ALA A 249 -14.95 12.04 -11.48
N LEU A 250 -13.82 11.57 -10.95
CA LEU A 250 -13.74 10.46 -10.01
C LEU A 250 -14.35 10.82 -8.65
N ALA A 251 -14.09 12.04 -8.13
CA ALA A 251 -14.62 12.51 -6.85
C ALA A 251 -16.14 12.58 -6.77
N ARG A 252 -16.83 12.71 -7.92
CA ARG A 252 -18.29 12.63 -8.00
C ARG A 252 -18.84 11.22 -7.74
N ARG A 253 -18.02 10.18 -7.87
CA ARG A 253 -18.44 8.77 -7.86
C ARG A 253 -18.05 8.04 -6.59
N VAL A 254 -16.93 8.43 -5.99
CA VAL A 254 -16.34 7.70 -4.87
C VAL A 254 -16.36 8.49 -3.57
N GLY A 255 -16.22 7.80 -2.46
CA GLY A 255 -16.25 8.38 -1.11
C GLY A 255 -14.92 9.01 -0.68
N PHE A 256 -13.79 8.48 -1.13
CA PHE A 256 -12.46 8.92 -0.74
C PHE A 256 -11.39 8.58 -1.78
N PHE A 257 -10.21 9.17 -1.63
CA PHE A 257 -9.05 8.92 -2.47
C PHE A 257 -7.89 8.39 -1.63
N SER A 258 -7.10 7.50 -2.23
CA SER A 258 -5.80 7.11 -1.68
C SER A 258 -4.74 7.26 -2.77
N ILE A 259 -3.67 8.01 -2.52
CA ILE A 259 -2.62 8.21 -3.52
C ILE A 259 -1.58 7.09 -3.37
N GLY A 260 -1.43 6.30 -4.44
CA GLY A 260 -0.39 5.28 -4.57
C GLY A 260 0.90 5.87 -5.10
N THR A 261 1.68 6.58 -4.26
CA THR A 261 2.85 7.34 -4.72
C THR A 261 3.90 6.50 -5.41
N ASN A 262 4.04 5.23 -5.02
CA ASN A 262 5.02 4.33 -5.63
C ASN A 262 4.80 4.14 -7.13
N ASP A 263 3.58 3.75 -7.51
CA ASP A 263 3.23 3.54 -8.91
C ASP A 263 3.03 4.87 -9.66
N LEU A 264 2.46 5.89 -9.00
CA LEU A 264 2.31 7.23 -9.58
C LEU A 264 3.66 7.82 -9.99
N THR A 265 4.67 7.73 -9.12
CA THR A 265 6.03 8.20 -9.42
C THR A 265 6.64 7.42 -10.57
N GLN A 266 6.53 6.08 -10.53
CA GLN A 266 7.03 5.21 -11.59
C GLN A 266 6.45 5.57 -12.96
N TYR A 267 5.14 5.77 -13.04
CA TYR A 267 4.48 6.08 -14.33
C TYR A 267 4.69 7.52 -14.78
N LEU A 268 4.73 8.49 -13.87
CA LEU A 268 4.99 9.89 -14.23
C LEU A 268 6.40 10.10 -14.75
N LEU A 269 7.39 9.44 -14.14
CA LEU A 269 8.78 9.56 -14.51
C LEU A 269 9.21 8.54 -15.59
N ALA A 270 8.34 7.60 -15.95
CA ALA A 270 8.64 6.47 -16.83
C ALA A 270 9.86 5.67 -16.37
N VAL A 271 9.98 5.43 -15.08
CA VAL A 271 11.10 4.76 -14.43
C VAL A 271 10.62 3.50 -13.73
N ASP A 272 11.12 2.34 -14.15
CA ASP A 272 10.90 1.10 -13.43
C ASP A 272 11.78 1.06 -12.17
N ARG A 273 11.16 1.17 -10.99
CA ARG A 273 11.84 1.14 -9.69
C ARG A 273 12.57 -0.17 -9.39
N ASN A 274 12.19 -1.26 -10.08
CA ASN A 274 12.83 -2.56 -9.93
C ASN A 274 14.03 -2.76 -10.88
N ASN A 275 14.23 -1.87 -11.84
CA ASN A 275 15.36 -1.91 -12.77
C ASN A 275 16.55 -1.13 -12.20
N ALA A 276 17.60 -1.85 -11.77
CA ALA A 276 18.79 -1.27 -11.14
C ALA A 276 19.50 -0.19 -11.98
N HIS A 277 19.37 -0.21 -13.31
CA HIS A 277 20.01 0.78 -14.20
C HIS A 277 19.33 2.15 -14.13
N VAL A 278 18.03 2.20 -13.91
CA VAL A 278 17.24 3.44 -13.93
C VAL A 278 16.62 3.78 -12.57
N ALA A 279 16.62 2.86 -11.59
CA ALA A 279 16.01 3.08 -10.28
C ALA A 279 16.52 4.35 -9.57
N LYS A 280 17.77 4.79 -9.84
CA LYS A 280 18.32 6.05 -9.32
C LYS A 280 17.61 7.31 -9.84
N LEU A 281 16.81 7.20 -10.90
CA LEU A 281 15.99 8.30 -11.45
C LEU A 281 14.61 8.35 -10.80
N TYR A 282 14.26 7.34 -9.99
CA TYR A 282 13.03 7.31 -9.22
C TYR A 282 13.14 8.31 -8.07
N ASP A 283 12.33 9.35 -8.11
CA ASP A 283 12.33 10.44 -7.12
C ASP A 283 10.87 10.80 -6.77
N GLU A 284 10.44 10.41 -5.59
CA GLU A 284 9.09 10.72 -5.10
C GLU A 284 8.87 12.21 -4.83
N LEU A 285 9.96 12.97 -4.60
CA LEU A 285 9.89 14.42 -4.40
C LEU A 285 10.04 15.21 -5.71
N HIS A 286 10.07 14.53 -6.85
CA HIS A 286 10.17 15.20 -8.15
C HIS A 286 9.01 16.19 -8.35
N PRO A 287 9.28 17.43 -8.86
CA PRO A 287 8.24 18.46 -9.01
C PRO A 287 6.99 18.03 -9.79
N ALA A 288 7.14 17.10 -10.76
CA ALA A 288 6.00 16.57 -11.51
C ALA A 288 5.08 15.70 -10.61
N VAL A 289 5.66 14.91 -9.71
CA VAL A 289 4.92 14.06 -8.76
C VAL A 289 4.17 14.95 -7.77
N LEU A 290 4.87 15.92 -7.17
CA LEU A 290 4.25 16.85 -6.21
C LEU A 290 3.11 17.65 -6.84
N ARG A 291 3.26 18.12 -8.10
CA ARG A 291 2.18 18.81 -8.82
C ARG A 291 0.98 17.91 -9.11
N ALA A 292 1.22 16.65 -9.47
CA ALA A 292 0.14 15.68 -9.66
C ALA A 292 -0.64 15.47 -8.37
N MET A 293 0.05 15.35 -7.23
CA MET A 293 -0.59 15.20 -5.92
C MET A 293 -1.44 16.42 -5.54
N VAL A 294 -0.93 17.64 -5.74
CA VAL A 294 -1.71 18.87 -5.54
C VAL A 294 -2.98 18.89 -6.41
N GLN A 295 -2.87 18.44 -7.67
CA GLN A 295 -4.03 18.36 -8.56
C GLN A 295 -5.07 17.33 -8.08
N ILE A 296 -4.62 16.15 -7.59
CA ILE A 296 -5.50 15.14 -7.00
C ILE A 296 -6.25 15.73 -5.80
N VAL A 297 -5.52 16.36 -4.87
CA VAL A 297 -6.11 16.96 -3.66
C VAL A 297 -7.12 18.05 -4.03
N ALA A 298 -6.81 18.91 -4.98
CA ALA A 298 -7.72 19.96 -5.44
C ALA A 298 -9.01 19.38 -6.03
N GLY A 299 -8.89 18.35 -6.90
CA GLY A 299 -10.05 17.68 -7.49
C GLY A 299 -10.93 16.96 -6.48
N ALA A 300 -10.34 16.30 -5.49
CA ALA A 300 -11.04 15.63 -4.41
C ALA A 300 -11.78 16.63 -3.49
N ARG A 301 -11.10 17.71 -3.09
CA ARG A 301 -11.67 18.78 -2.25
C ARG A 301 -12.86 19.48 -2.86
N ALA A 302 -12.89 19.63 -4.18
CA ALA A 302 -14.03 20.23 -4.89
C ALA A 302 -15.36 19.51 -4.60
N TYR A 303 -15.28 18.24 -4.16
CA TYR A 303 -16.44 17.41 -3.80
C TYR A 303 -16.42 16.93 -2.35
N GLY A 304 -15.60 17.54 -1.49
CA GLY A 304 -15.50 17.18 -0.07
C GLY A 304 -15.00 15.75 0.16
N ARG A 305 -14.10 15.23 -0.71
CA ARG A 305 -13.51 13.90 -0.56
C ARG A 305 -12.18 13.98 0.16
N GLU A 306 -12.00 13.10 1.14
CA GLU A 306 -10.72 12.95 1.84
C GLU A 306 -9.69 12.31 0.92
N VAL A 307 -8.42 12.70 1.11
CA VAL A 307 -7.27 12.18 0.37
C VAL A 307 -6.23 11.68 1.35
N SER A 308 -5.95 10.40 1.31
CA SER A 308 -4.87 9.75 2.05
C SER A 308 -3.71 9.36 1.14
N ILE A 309 -2.59 8.98 1.73
CA ILE A 309 -1.43 8.41 1.00
C ILE A 309 -1.11 7.04 1.55
N CYS A 310 -0.92 6.08 0.64
CA CYS A 310 -0.58 4.71 0.99
C CYS A 310 0.76 4.24 0.39
N GLY A 311 1.47 5.09 -0.35
CA GLY A 311 2.83 4.81 -0.83
C GLY A 311 3.89 4.96 0.27
N GLU A 312 5.13 4.54 -0.03
CA GLU A 312 6.26 4.59 0.92
C GLU A 312 6.62 6.02 1.33
N MET A 313 6.34 7.00 0.49
CA MET A 313 6.49 8.43 0.76
C MET A 313 5.80 8.88 2.07
N ALA A 314 4.66 8.27 2.42
CA ALA A 314 3.94 8.58 3.66
C ALA A 314 4.75 8.26 4.93
N GLY A 315 5.72 7.36 4.84
CA GLY A 315 6.63 6.99 5.94
C GLY A 315 7.92 7.82 5.99
N ASP A 316 8.11 8.78 5.08
CA ASP A 316 9.28 9.66 5.10
C ASP A 316 8.95 10.94 5.91
N PRO A 317 9.68 11.23 7.00
CA PRO A 317 9.42 12.40 7.84
C PRO A 317 9.55 13.75 7.09
N LEU A 318 10.44 13.85 6.10
CA LEU A 318 10.60 15.06 5.30
C LEU A 318 9.44 15.23 4.32
N ALA A 319 9.01 14.15 3.70
CA ALA A 319 7.85 14.15 2.83
C ALA A 319 6.57 14.47 3.61
N ALA A 320 6.42 13.98 4.84
CA ALA A 320 5.24 14.19 5.68
C ALA A 320 4.89 15.69 5.84
N VAL A 321 5.90 16.55 5.99
CA VAL A 321 5.70 18.02 6.10
C VAL A 321 5.12 18.59 4.80
N LEU A 322 5.61 18.13 3.63
CA LEU A 322 5.08 18.56 2.33
C LEU A 322 3.66 18.07 2.12
N LEU A 323 3.39 16.80 2.49
CA LEU A 323 2.09 16.18 2.37
C LEU A 323 1.03 16.91 3.20
N LEU A 324 1.37 17.26 4.44
CA LEU A 324 0.53 18.09 5.31
C LEU A 324 0.23 19.44 4.67
N GLY A 325 1.26 20.13 4.14
CA GLY A 325 1.10 21.41 3.43
C GLY A 325 0.24 21.33 2.17
N MET A 326 0.17 20.18 1.50
CA MET A 326 -0.72 19.94 0.37
C MET A 326 -2.16 19.68 0.81
N GLY A 327 -2.40 19.40 2.10
CA GLY A 327 -3.70 19.10 2.67
C GLY A 327 -4.16 17.67 2.44
N VAL A 328 -3.22 16.76 2.53
CA VAL A 328 -3.50 15.33 2.70
C VAL A 328 -3.90 15.09 4.15
N HIS A 329 -4.84 14.20 4.36
CA HIS A 329 -5.42 13.89 5.66
C HIS A 329 -5.17 12.44 6.06
#